data_dde5252a68435ee2635b21c13486a66d
#
_entry.id   dde5252a68435ee2635b21c13486a66d
#
_cell.length_a   1.000
_cell.length_b   1.000
_cell.length_c   1.000
_cell.angle_alpha   90.00
_cell.angle_beta   90.00
_cell.angle_gamma   90.00
#
_symmetry.space_group_name_H-M   'P 1'
#
loop_
_entity.id
_entity.type
_entity.pdbx_description
1 polymer ?
#
loop_
_entity_poly.entity_id
_entity_poly.type
_entity_poly.pdbx_seq_one_letter_code
_entity_poly.pdbx_strand_id
1 'polypeptide(L)'
;MVDPPLQFIEFIRMAEKDMNSFSHLAGSYAIIQVRDEILFGYNRFRKRWELPAGRREGNETPKECAIRELFEETGQKVDHLSFQGIAKIKNLDKQIIKYNPIFYCEIDELSDFIPNEEMDRIILWDLKTDIGPVDQVDLQIWQALKELTQ
;
A
#
# COMPACT_ATOMS: atom_id res chain seq x y z
N MET A 1 -2.88 22.31 0.36
CA MET A 1 -3.60 21.44 -0.58
C MET A 1 -4.29 20.33 0.20
N VAL A 2 -5.56 20.14 -0.04
CA VAL A 2 -6.33 19.08 0.60
C VAL A 2 -6.37 17.89 -0.34
N ASP A 3 -6.06 16.68 0.19
CA ASP A 3 -6.16 15.47 -0.61
C ASP A 3 -7.61 15.24 -1.04
N PRO A 4 -7.83 14.70 -2.24
CA PRO A 4 -9.17 14.38 -2.68
C PRO A 4 -9.76 13.30 -1.79
N PRO A 5 -11.09 13.34 -1.54
CA PRO A 5 -11.73 12.26 -0.80
C PRO A 5 -11.73 10.99 -1.64
N LEU A 6 -11.22 9.92 -1.07
CA LEU A 6 -11.16 8.61 -1.72
C LEU A 6 -12.12 7.65 -1.04
N GLN A 7 -12.67 6.73 -1.82
CA GLN A 7 -13.54 5.69 -1.32
C GLN A 7 -13.04 4.33 -1.78
N PHE A 8 -12.80 3.42 -0.83
CA PHE A 8 -12.51 2.03 -1.15
C PHE A 8 -13.81 1.36 -1.62
N ILE A 9 -13.79 0.78 -2.82
CA ILE A 9 -14.98 0.14 -3.39
C ILE A 9 -14.95 -1.36 -3.14
N GLU A 10 -13.89 -2.04 -3.57
CA GLU A 10 -13.77 -3.50 -3.36
C GLU A 10 -12.34 -3.97 -3.60
N PHE A 11 -12.04 -5.15 -3.09
CA PHE A 11 -10.79 -5.86 -3.34
C PHE A 11 -11.08 -7.00 -4.31
N ILE A 12 -10.43 -6.96 -5.48
CA ILE A 12 -10.65 -7.95 -6.54
C ILE A 12 -9.51 -8.96 -6.52
N ARG A 13 -9.80 -10.18 -6.12
CA ARG A 13 -8.80 -11.27 -6.16
C ARG A 13 -8.66 -11.79 -7.59
N MET A 14 -7.41 -11.98 -8.00
CA MET A 14 -7.11 -12.56 -9.32
C MET A 14 -5.68 -13.06 -9.34
N ALA A 15 -5.33 -13.85 -10.35
CA ALA A 15 -3.94 -14.24 -10.59
C ALA A 15 -3.18 -13.06 -11.17
N GLU A 16 -1.88 -13.00 -10.92
CA GLU A 16 -1.03 -11.89 -11.41
C GLU A 16 -1.13 -11.72 -12.93
N LYS A 17 -1.19 -12.83 -13.67
CA LYS A 17 -1.30 -12.78 -15.13
C LYS A 17 -2.56 -12.05 -15.61
N ASP A 18 -3.63 -12.08 -14.81
CA ASP A 18 -4.91 -11.47 -15.19
C ASP A 18 -4.93 -9.96 -14.94
N MET A 19 -3.90 -9.43 -14.28
CA MET A 19 -3.77 -7.98 -14.05
C MET A 19 -3.69 -7.22 -15.38
N ASN A 20 -3.20 -7.86 -16.43
CA ASN A 20 -3.09 -7.25 -17.75
C ASN A 20 -4.45 -6.95 -18.41
N SER A 21 -5.55 -7.48 -17.86
CA SER A 21 -6.88 -7.16 -18.35
C SER A 21 -7.29 -5.72 -18.04
N PHE A 22 -6.60 -5.07 -17.13
CA PHE A 22 -6.85 -3.67 -16.78
C PHE A 22 -6.01 -2.77 -17.69
N SER A 23 -6.66 -1.88 -18.45
CA SER A 23 -5.97 -0.99 -19.38
C SER A 23 -5.13 0.07 -18.67
N HIS A 24 -5.54 0.50 -17.48
CA HIS A 24 -4.86 1.55 -16.72
C HIS A 24 -4.76 1.15 -15.26
N LEU A 25 -3.58 0.70 -14.84
CA LEU A 25 -3.31 0.42 -13.44
C LEU A 25 -2.77 1.69 -12.77
N ALA A 26 -3.25 1.97 -11.58
CA ALA A 26 -2.74 3.05 -10.74
C ALA A 26 -1.52 2.57 -9.95
N GLY A 27 -1.10 3.34 -8.96
CA GLY A 27 0.07 3.02 -8.16
C GLY A 27 -0.07 1.72 -7.37
N SER A 28 1.06 1.11 -7.07
CA SER A 28 1.12 -0.17 -6.37
C SER A 28 1.26 0.02 -4.87
N TYR A 29 0.71 -0.92 -4.10
CA TYR A 29 0.86 -0.98 -2.64
C TYR A 29 1.74 -2.16 -2.26
N ALA A 30 2.53 -1.98 -1.20
CA ALA A 30 3.34 -3.04 -0.61
C ALA A 30 2.95 -3.23 0.85
N ILE A 31 2.31 -4.35 1.16
CA ILE A 31 1.89 -4.67 2.53
C ILE A 31 2.91 -5.63 3.13
N ILE A 32 3.59 -5.20 4.18
CA ILE A 32 4.62 -5.98 4.86
C ILE A 32 4.11 -6.37 6.24
N GLN A 33 4.12 -7.67 6.51
CA GLN A 33 3.73 -8.22 7.81
C GLN A 33 4.95 -8.78 8.53
N VAL A 34 5.08 -8.43 9.81
CA VAL A 34 6.06 -9.02 10.71
C VAL A 34 5.27 -9.58 11.90
N ARG A 35 5.23 -10.90 12.02
CA ARG A 35 4.36 -11.57 13.00
C ARG A 35 2.91 -11.12 12.78
N ASP A 36 2.28 -10.52 13.78
CA ASP A 36 0.87 -10.09 13.68
C ASP A 36 0.73 -8.59 13.42
N GLU A 37 1.82 -7.94 13.04
CA GLU A 37 1.84 -6.49 12.86
C GLU A 37 2.11 -6.12 11.41
N ILE A 38 1.60 -4.95 10.99
CA ILE A 38 1.70 -4.45 9.63
C ILE A 38 2.52 -3.15 9.61
N LEU A 39 3.40 -3.04 8.62
CA LEU A 39 4.24 -1.86 8.45
C LEU A 39 3.44 -0.68 7.90
N PHE A 40 3.45 0.44 8.62
CA PHE A 40 2.91 1.72 8.16
C PHE A 40 3.99 2.79 8.27
N GLY A 41 3.96 3.76 7.38
CA GLY A 41 4.82 4.94 7.43
C GLY A 41 4.01 6.18 7.75
N TYR A 42 4.60 7.11 8.52
CA TYR A 42 3.92 8.37 8.82
C TYR A 42 4.26 9.41 7.77
N ASN A 43 3.26 9.82 7.00
CA ASN A 43 3.40 10.81 5.95
C ASN A 43 3.41 12.20 6.58
N ARG A 44 4.54 12.93 6.48
CA ARG A 44 4.69 14.22 7.15
C ARG A 44 3.83 15.32 6.53
N PHE A 45 3.47 15.18 5.27
CA PHE A 45 2.65 16.19 4.58
C PHE A 45 1.16 15.98 4.88
N ARG A 46 0.71 14.73 4.81
CA ARG A 46 -0.69 14.39 5.10
C ARG A 46 -0.96 14.17 6.58
N LYS A 47 0.10 14.03 7.38
CA LYS A 47 0.04 13.88 8.85
C LYS A 47 -0.82 12.70 9.27
N ARG A 48 -0.56 11.55 8.65
CA ARG A 48 -1.26 10.30 8.97
C ARG A 48 -0.39 9.11 8.61
N TRP A 49 -0.74 7.95 9.18
CA TRP A 49 -0.08 6.70 8.88
C TRP A 49 -0.65 6.09 7.60
N GLU A 50 0.22 5.59 6.74
CA GLU A 50 -0.16 5.05 5.43
C GLU A 50 0.62 3.78 5.13
N LEU A 51 0.02 2.89 4.32
CA LEU A 51 0.74 1.77 3.74
C LEU A 51 1.74 2.30 2.70
N PRO A 52 2.91 1.66 2.56
CA PRO A 52 3.83 2.02 1.48
C PRO A 52 3.15 1.85 0.12
N ALA A 53 3.20 2.88 -0.71
CA ALA A 53 2.55 2.87 -2.01
C ALA A 53 3.04 4.04 -2.86
N GLY A 54 2.90 3.91 -4.18
CA GLY A 54 3.22 5.00 -5.08
C GLY A 54 3.00 4.65 -6.54
N ARG A 55 3.22 5.64 -7.39
CA ARG A 55 2.96 5.55 -8.82
C ARG A 55 4.11 4.86 -9.55
N ARG A 56 3.78 4.17 -10.64
CA ARG A 56 4.80 3.60 -11.52
C ARG A 56 5.58 4.71 -12.19
N GLU A 57 6.87 4.45 -12.41
CA GLU A 57 7.77 5.34 -13.14
C GLU A 57 8.30 4.63 -14.38
N GLY A 58 8.33 5.34 -15.51
CA GLY A 58 8.85 4.78 -16.75
C GLY A 58 8.21 3.46 -17.13
N ASN A 59 9.02 2.46 -17.38
CA ASN A 59 8.57 1.14 -17.82
C ASN A 59 8.47 0.12 -16.68
N GLU A 60 8.40 0.60 -15.44
CA GLU A 60 8.26 -0.30 -14.28
C GLU A 60 7.04 -1.20 -14.40
N THR A 61 7.22 -2.47 -14.03
CA THR A 61 6.05 -3.33 -13.78
C THR A 61 5.41 -2.89 -12.46
N PRO A 62 4.15 -3.27 -12.22
CA PRO A 62 3.53 -2.98 -10.91
C PRO A 62 4.33 -3.52 -9.73
N LYS A 63 4.92 -4.71 -9.85
CA LYS A 63 5.75 -5.28 -8.78
C LYS A 63 7.03 -4.46 -8.55
N GLU A 64 7.71 -4.07 -9.62
CA GLU A 64 8.91 -3.23 -9.51
C GLU A 64 8.57 -1.91 -8.82
N CYS A 65 7.41 -1.33 -9.15
CA CYS A 65 6.93 -0.13 -8.49
C CYS A 65 6.74 -0.33 -6.98
N ALA A 66 6.10 -1.42 -6.59
CA ALA A 66 5.87 -1.72 -5.18
C ALA A 66 7.20 -1.88 -4.43
N ILE A 67 8.16 -2.60 -5.03
CA ILE A 67 9.49 -2.81 -4.44
C ILE A 67 10.21 -1.47 -4.26
N ARG A 68 10.19 -0.62 -5.27
CA ARG A 68 10.86 0.68 -5.24
C ARG A 68 10.23 1.62 -4.20
N GLU A 69 8.91 1.75 -4.22
CA GLU A 69 8.21 2.64 -3.28
C GLU A 69 8.39 2.18 -1.84
N LEU A 70 8.36 0.88 -1.60
CA LEU A 70 8.61 0.34 -0.27
C LEU A 70 10.00 0.78 0.23
N PHE A 71 11.01 0.67 -0.62
CA PHE A 71 12.36 1.06 -0.25
C PHE A 71 12.47 2.57 -0.05
N GLU A 72 11.94 3.36 -0.98
CA GLU A 72 12.03 4.83 -0.90
C GLU A 72 11.35 5.37 0.36
N GLU A 73 10.21 4.80 0.74
CA GLU A 73 9.43 5.30 1.87
C GLU A 73 9.87 4.76 3.22
N THR A 74 10.44 3.56 3.27
CA THR A 74 10.72 2.90 4.55
C THR A 74 12.15 2.39 4.72
N GLY A 75 12.90 2.28 3.65
CA GLY A 75 14.23 1.65 3.70
C GLY A 75 14.19 0.13 3.65
N GLN A 76 13.02 -0.47 3.51
CA GLN A 76 12.91 -1.93 3.46
C GLN A 76 13.16 -2.41 2.04
N LYS A 77 14.14 -3.30 1.88
CA LYS A 77 14.47 -3.89 0.59
C LYS A 77 13.95 -5.31 0.55
N VAL A 78 12.83 -5.51 -0.13
CA VAL A 78 12.17 -6.80 -0.25
C VAL A 78 11.91 -7.06 -1.73
N ASP A 79 12.33 -8.23 -2.22
CA ASP A 79 12.21 -8.57 -3.64
C ASP A 79 11.22 -9.71 -3.92
N HIS A 80 10.60 -10.26 -2.89
CA HIS A 80 9.69 -11.42 -3.04
C HIS A 80 8.24 -11.06 -2.68
N LEU A 81 7.79 -9.89 -3.13
CA LEU A 81 6.40 -9.49 -2.94
C LEU A 81 5.46 -10.34 -3.79
N SER A 82 4.38 -10.82 -3.19
CA SER A 82 3.38 -11.63 -3.86
C SER A 82 2.16 -10.80 -4.23
N PHE A 83 1.72 -10.90 -5.48
CA PHE A 83 0.52 -10.20 -5.93
C PHE A 83 -0.72 -10.81 -5.27
N GLN A 84 -1.57 -9.96 -4.70
CA GLN A 84 -2.78 -10.40 -3.99
C GLN A 84 -4.07 -10.06 -4.73
N GLY A 85 -4.06 -9.04 -5.54
CA GLY A 85 -5.25 -8.58 -6.24
C GLY A 85 -5.21 -7.09 -6.48
N ILE A 86 -6.36 -6.54 -6.81
CA ILE A 86 -6.53 -5.13 -7.17
C ILE A 86 -7.48 -4.46 -6.17
N ALA A 87 -7.07 -3.32 -5.63
CA ALA A 87 -7.97 -2.48 -4.85
C ALA A 87 -8.60 -1.46 -5.78
N LYS A 88 -9.93 -1.49 -5.85
CA LYS A 88 -10.72 -0.54 -6.64
C LYS A 88 -11.06 0.64 -5.77
N ILE A 89 -10.57 1.82 -6.14
CA ILE A 89 -10.68 3.03 -5.33
C ILE A 89 -11.27 4.16 -6.19
N LYS A 90 -12.25 4.86 -5.65
CA LYS A 90 -12.91 5.96 -6.35
C LYS A 90 -12.48 7.30 -5.78
N ASN A 91 -12.09 8.22 -6.66
CA ASN A 91 -11.88 9.61 -6.31
C ASN A 91 -13.25 10.29 -6.40
N LEU A 92 -13.78 10.73 -5.25
CA LEU A 92 -15.14 11.27 -5.18
C LEU A 92 -15.26 12.65 -5.81
N ASP A 93 -14.20 13.44 -5.83
CA ASP A 93 -14.23 14.76 -6.47
C ASP A 93 -14.26 14.64 -7.99
N LYS A 94 -13.41 13.83 -8.55
CA LYS A 94 -13.27 13.66 -10.00
C LYS A 94 -14.18 12.60 -10.59
N GLN A 95 -14.80 11.78 -9.73
CA GLN A 95 -15.62 10.64 -10.15
C GLN A 95 -14.85 9.65 -11.02
N ILE A 96 -13.56 9.46 -10.71
CA ILE A 96 -12.68 8.56 -11.43
C ILE A 96 -12.38 7.35 -10.55
N ILE A 97 -12.44 6.15 -11.15
CA ILE A 97 -12.09 4.90 -10.47
C ILE A 97 -10.68 4.51 -10.87
N LYS A 98 -9.87 4.14 -9.88
CA LYS A 98 -8.51 3.65 -10.09
C LYS A 98 -8.39 2.23 -9.60
N TYR A 99 -7.53 1.46 -10.25
CA TYR A 99 -7.27 0.06 -9.95
C TYR A 99 -5.81 -0.06 -9.48
N ASN A 100 -5.64 -0.30 -8.19
CA ASN A 100 -4.33 -0.31 -7.54
C ASN A 100 -3.86 -1.73 -7.24
N PRO A 101 -2.75 -2.18 -7.84
CA PRO A 101 -2.20 -3.51 -7.52
C PRO A 101 -1.75 -3.59 -6.07
N ILE A 102 -2.07 -4.70 -5.40
CA ILE A 102 -1.73 -4.94 -4.01
C ILE A 102 -0.74 -6.11 -3.92
N PHE A 103 0.41 -5.86 -3.34
CA PHE A 103 1.46 -6.84 -3.10
C PHE A 103 1.66 -7.04 -1.61
N TYR A 104 2.10 -8.23 -1.23
CA TYR A 104 2.22 -8.60 0.17
C TYR A 104 3.40 -9.55 0.38
N CYS A 105 4.06 -9.44 1.53
CA CYS A 105 4.93 -10.51 2.02
C CYS A 105 5.03 -10.46 3.54
N GLU A 106 5.43 -11.59 4.11
CA GLU A 106 5.74 -11.68 5.54
C GLU A 106 7.25 -11.82 5.67
N ILE A 107 7.84 -11.05 6.58
CA ILE A 107 9.27 -11.10 6.86
C ILE A 107 9.48 -11.25 8.37
N ASP A 108 10.68 -11.68 8.77
CA ASP A 108 10.97 -11.94 10.18
C ASP A 108 11.20 -10.67 10.98
N GLU A 109 11.87 -9.69 10.39
CA GLU A 109 12.16 -8.42 11.06
C GLU A 109 12.40 -7.31 10.04
N LEU A 110 12.20 -6.06 10.47
CA LEU A 110 12.47 -4.90 9.63
C LEU A 110 13.95 -4.54 9.64
N SER A 111 14.43 -4.01 8.51
CA SER A 111 15.70 -3.30 8.45
C SER A 111 15.50 -1.89 9.00
N ASP A 112 16.61 -1.19 9.26
CA ASP A 112 16.54 0.18 9.78
C ASP A 112 15.79 1.10 8.82
N PHE A 113 14.98 1.97 9.40
CA PHE A 113 14.29 3.01 8.64
C PHE A 113 15.30 3.99 8.04
N ILE A 114 15.11 4.33 6.76
CA ILE A 114 15.90 5.36 6.09
C ILE A 114 15.04 6.62 5.97
N PRO A 115 15.38 7.70 6.70
CA PRO A 115 14.62 8.94 6.62
C PRO A 115 14.57 9.50 5.19
N ASN A 116 13.43 10.07 4.82
CA ASN A 116 13.22 10.62 3.49
C ASN A 116 12.28 11.84 3.58
N GLU A 117 11.99 12.47 2.45
CA GLU A 117 11.20 13.70 2.45
C GLU A 117 9.73 13.47 2.79
N GLU A 118 9.19 12.33 2.43
CA GLU A 118 7.76 12.04 2.58
C GLU A 118 7.42 11.42 3.93
N MET A 119 8.19 10.42 4.34
CA MET A 119 7.94 9.68 5.59
C MET A 119 8.98 10.06 6.63
N ASP A 120 8.53 10.44 7.82
CA ASP A 120 9.47 10.79 8.90
C ASP A 120 9.69 9.65 9.89
N ARG A 121 8.85 8.63 9.89
CA ARG A 121 9.01 7.45 10.75
C ARG A 121 8.15 6.28 10.26
N ILE A 122 8.44 5.10 10.75
CA ILE A 122 7.67 3.89 10.47
C ILE A 122 7.25 3.23 11.77
N ILE A 123 6.24 2.36 11.68
CA ILE A 123 5.75 1.59 12.81
C ILE A 123 5.31 0.21 12.33
N LEU A 124 5.48 -0.79 13.19
CA LEU A 124 4.77 -2.07 13.07
C LEU A 124 3.54 -1.95 13.95
N TRP A 125 2.37 -1.89 13.33
CA TRP A 125 1.13 -1.62 14.02
C TRP A 125 0.31 -2.89 14.21
N ASP A 126 -0.20 -3.08 15.41
CA ASP A 126 -1.04 -4.24 15.77
C ASP A 126 -2.50 -4.07 15.34
N LEU A 127 -2.82 -2.94 14.70
CA LEU A 127 -4.17 -2.59 14.22
C LEU A 127 -5.18 -2.37 15.34
N LYS A 128 -4.73 -2.32 16.58
CA LYS A 128 -5.58 -2.11 17.76
C LYS A 128 -5.17 -0.89 18.58
N THR A 129 -3.86 -0.69 18.75
CA THR A 129 -3.33 0.44 19.50
C THR A 129 -3.68 1.75 18.78
N ASP A 130 -4.08 2.77 19.54
CA ASP A 130 -4.31 4.09 18.97
C ASP A 130 -2.96 4.74 18.61
N ILE A 131 -2.72 4.95 17.34
CA ILE A 131 -1.48 5.56 16.84
C ILE A 131 -1.73 6.94 16.24
N GLY A 132 -2.94 7.46 16.35
CA GLY A 132 -3.34 8.71 15.72
C GLY A 132 -3.95 8.48 14.35
N PRO A 133 -4.01 9.52 13.50
CA PRO A 133 -4.67 9.41 12.21
C PRO A 133 -4.06 8.35 11.30
N VAL A 134 -4.92 7.53 10.69
CA VAL A 134 -4.55 6.48 9.74
C VAL A 134 -5.37 6.67 8.49
N ASP A 135 -4.75 6.46 7.32
CA ASP A 135 -5.47 6.49 6.05
C ASP A 135 -6.53 5.40 6.04
N GLN A 136 -7.79 5.80 5.93
CA GLN A 136 -8.91 4.86 6.05
C GLN A 136 -9.02 3.91 4.86
N VAL A 137 -8.65 4.37 3.66
CA VAL A 137 -8.63 3.50 2.48
C VAL A 137 -7.58 2.40 2.67
N ASP A 138 -6.38 2.78 3.14
CA ASP A 138 -5.30 1.83 3.39
C ASP A 138 -5.71 0.78 4.43
N LEU A 139 -6.37 1.21 5.49
CA LEU A 139 -6.87 0.30 6.50
C LEU A 139 -7.91 -0.67 5.92
N GLN A 140 -8.81 -0.17 5.09
CA GLN A 140 -9.83 -1.01 4.45
C GLN A 140 -9.20 -2.01 3.46
N ILE A 141 -8.14 -1.63 2.76
CA ILE A 141 -7.39 -2.55 1.89
C ILE A 141 -6.86 -3.72 2.70
N TRP A 142 -6.19 -3.43 3.81
CA TRP A 142 -5.67 -4.49 4.69
C TRP A 142 -6.77 -5.39 5.23
N GLN A 143 -7.86 -4.79 5.71
CA GLN A 143 -8.98 -5.54 6.26
C GLN A 143 -9.60 -6.48 5.21
N ALA A 144 -9.75 -5.99 3.97
CA ALA A 144 -10.29 -6.79 2.88
C ALA A 144 -9.34 -7.95 2.53
N LEU A 145 -8.03 -7.68 2.45
CA LEU A 145 -7.04 -8.72 2.18
C LEU A 145 -7.07 -9.80 3.25
N LYS A 146 -7.13 -9.40 4.52
CA LYS A 146 -7.15 -10.33 5.65
C LYS A 146 -8.38 -11.23 5.58
N GLU A 147 -9.56 -10.70 5.27
CA GLU A 147 -10.78 -11.47 5.16
C GLU A 147 -10.71 -12.50 4.04
N LEU A 148 -10.11 -12.14 2.90
CA LEU A 148 -10.01 -13.01 1.73
C LEU A 148 -8.99 -14.13 1.90
N THR A 149 -8.08 -14.03 2.86
CA THR A 149 -7.04 -15.03 3.09
C THR A 149 -7.32 -15.96 4.26
N GLN A 150 -8.46 -15.79 4.91
CA GLN A 150 -8.88 -16.67 6.02
C GLN A 150 -9.56 -17.91 5.50
#